data_18ab82a9df09905755ad30174175bc58
#
_entry.id   18ab82a9df09905755ad30174175bc58
#
_cell.length_a   1.000
_cell.length_b   1.000
_cell.length_c   1.000
_cell.angle_alpha   90.00
_cell.angle_beta   90.00
_cell.angle_gamma   90.00
#
_symmetry.space_group_name_H-M   'P 1'
#
loop_
_entity.id
_entity.type
_entity.pdbx_description
1 polymer ?
#
loop_
_entity_poly.entity_id
_entity_poly.type
_entity_poly.pdbx_seq_one_letter_code
_entity_poly.pdbx_strand_id
1 'polypeptide(L)'
;MICEMPMIEIDKIVIETARELNSKYINMNLNTKNLKKIMFDFNIKNLNPNNIYKLDNNIKISKISSNIKGEFENNLTLKSNTILNDSFNIDVEVKNKNSNLEAKFENISFKSILNKNGEALNIKTDIKELNIFEKELKKILEIPDLNLFGLANINLEILKNRVNFDILSPKISFENQNIQNINIKGNLEEERVLFDKIDFHINKIYDINFNKKFTLLKKAFFNISNFSSNFEFENITINSSKDKKDLILNITTKDFFVEHLLYGKGFINSNVDININENSKIYISGVINPNKLVSSYNIPALNISNDRDIIIVSSRDNEIKKDFFAKNIALDLKIISKEIKYITKNIELKLDADLQIKKEFEEDLRIFGRVSNINGVFSQLGKTYKIDNSNLQFRGLETINPILDIKANTKIDNVEIFIDITGNMENPRLNLKSNPSMNSKDILSYLIFGTKFSNSSMNEQNKEAQASLFILNELSKDYVKELGIDILHFDYDPKTQYIETTVGKKIGEKNQIIIKNKATNGELIFLRELTKLWNLQLGLMEKTQSIDLIYKKRY
;
A
#
# COMPACT_ATOMS: atom_id res chain seq x y z
N MET A 1 24.65 38.86 26.67
CA MET A 1 25.12 39.42 27.93
C MET A 1 24.96 38.33 28.96
N ILE A 2 26.00 37.54 29.17
CA ILE A 2 26.08 36.54 30.24
C ILE A 2 26.01 37.38 31.51
N CYS A 3 24.91 37.30 32.25
CA CYS A 3 24.90 37.80 33.60
C CYS A 3 25.83 36.90 34.41
N GLU A 4 27.08 37.26 34.53
CA GLU A 4 27.94 36.69 35.58
C GLU A 4 27.21 36.95 36.89
N MET A 5 26.65 35.90 37.49
CA MET A 5 26.22 35.98 38.87
C MET A 5 27.46 36.30 39.68
N PRO A 6 27.49 37.39 40.45
CA PRO A 6 28.63 37.70 41.30
C PRO A 6 28.84 36.51 42.23
N MET A 7 30.05 35.94 42.27
CA MET A 7 30.45 35.02 43.33
C MET A 7 30.18 35.73 44.64
N ILE A 8 29.15 35.28 45.36
CA ILE A 8 28.83 35.80 46.69
C ILE A 8 29.87 35.20 47.62
N GLU A 9 30.83 35.99 48.04
CA GLU A 9 31.68 35.66 49.19
C GLU A 9 30.75 35.47 50.39
N ILE A 10 30.70 34.27 50.92
CA ILE A 10 29.72 33.79 51.94
C ILE A 10 29.79 34.57 53.25
N ASP A 11 30.85 35.31 53.50
CA ASP A 11 31.04 36.13 54.71
C ASP A 11 30.30 37.46 54.68
N LYS A 12 29.77 37.90 53.56
CA LYS A 12 28.90 39.08 53.44
C LYS A 12 27.72 38.75 52.53
N ILE A 13 26.81 37.93 53.01
CA ILE A 13 25.49 37.88 52.40
C ILE A 13 24.80 39.16 52.78
N VAL A 14 24.82 40.11 51.89
CA VAL A 14 24.04 41.34 52.03
C VAL A 14 22.61 40.92 51.76
N ILE A 15 21.93 40.54 52.84
CA ILE A 15 20.49 40.26 52.86
C ILE A 15 19.70 41.44 52.29
N GLU A 16 20.28 42.64 52.31
CA GLU A 16 19.70 43.89 51.78
C GLU A 16 19.56 43.90 50.25
N THR A 17 20.45 43.28 49.49
CA THR A 17 20.34 43.20 48.03
C THR A 17 19.34 42.12 47.54
N ALA A 18 19.06 41.13 48.35
CA ALA A 18 18.07 40.08 48.02
C ALA A 18 16.62 40.56 48.23
N ARG A 19 16.36 41.67 48.91
CA ARG A 19 15.02 42.22 49.13
C ARG A 19 14.41 42.89 47.90
N GLU A 20 15.14 43.20 46.84
CA GLU A 20 14.67 44.02 45.72
C GLU A 20 14.64 43.35 44.34
N LEU A 21 14.81 42.02 44.22
CA LEU A 21 14.53 41.32 42.98
C LEU A 21 13.03 40.96 42.85
N ASN A 22 12.17 41.96 43.10
CA ASN A 22 10.76 41.91 42.75
C ASN A 22 10.59 42.41 41.31
N SER A 23 11.04 41.64 40.34
CA SER A 23 10.64 41.91 38.97
C SER A 23 9.22 41.38 38.75
N LYS A 24 8.52 41.97 37.79
CA LYS A 24 7.17 41.54 37.36
C LYS A 24 7.07 40.01 37.15
N TYR A 25 8.19 39.36 36.93
CA TYR A 25 8.24 37.92 36.51
C TYR A 25 8.99 37.02 37.50
N ILE A 26 9.84 37.55 38.37
CA ILE A 26 10.70 36.74 39.25
C ILE A 26 10.66 37.30 40.67
N ASN A 27 10.23 36.50 41.61
CA ASN A 27 10.29 36.76 43.04
C ASN A 27 11.23 35.77 43.72
N MET A 28 12.16 36.25 44.51
CA MET A 28 13.12 35.42 45.22
C MET A 28 13.10 35.76 46.70
N ASN A 29 12.92 34.75 47.54
CA ASN A 29 13.05 34.86 48.99
C ASN A 29 14.20 33.96 49.46
N LEU A 30 15.16 34.56 50.13
CA LEU A 30 16.27 33.90 50.81
C LEU A 30 16.11 34.04 52.31
N ASN A 31 16.16 32.91 53.01
CA ASN A 31 16.12 32.90 54.47
C ASN A 31 17.28 32.06 54.99
N THR A 32 18.07 32.64 55.91
CA THR A 32 19.19 31.96 56.52
C THR A 32 18.93 31.74 58.00
N LYS A 33 18.99 30.49 58.46
CA LYS A 33 18.96 30.15 59.88
C LYS A 33 20.38 29.76 60.32
N ASN A 34 20.96 30.58 61.19
CA ASN A 34 22.27 30.37 61.79
C ASN A 34 23.45 30.22 60.83
N LEU A 35 23.46 30.89 59.69
CA LEU A 35 24.50 30.84 58.64
C LEU A 35 24.91 29.44 58.15
N LYS A 36 24.33 28.39 58.73
CA LYS A 36 24.58 26.98 58.36
C LYS A 36 23.51 26.38 57.47
N LYS A 37 22.31 26.99 57.49
CA LYS A 37 21.19 26.51 56.67
C LYS A 37 20.61 27.65 55.85
N ILE A 38 20.65 27.51 54.54
CA ILE A 38 20.09 28.46 53.59
C ILE A 38 18.81 27.85 53.03
N MET A 39 17.69 28.56 53.16
CA MET A 39 16.43 28.18 52.53
C MET A 39 16.17 29.21 51.43
N PHE A 40 15.74 28.74 50.27
CA PHE A 40 15.39 29.60 49.14
C PHE A 40 14.04 29.23 48.54
N ASP A 41 13.30 30.24 48.11
CA ASP A 41 12.01 30.12 47.42
C ASP A 41 12.04 31.07 46.23
N PHE A 42 12.11 30.50 45.02
CA PHE A 42 12.07 31.25 43.77
C PHE A 42 10.72 31.02 43.10
N ASN A 43 10.06 32.08 42.76
CA ASN A 43 8.80 32.05 42.08
C ASN A 43 8.89 32.81 40.75
N ILE A 44 8.76 32.11 39.66
CA ILE A 44 8.75 32.66 38.30
C ILE A 44 7.32 32.64 37.79
N LYS A 45 6.81 33.75 37.30
CA LYS A 45 5.44 33.83 36.77
C LYS A 45 5.46 34.36 35.35
N ASN A 46 4.91 33.57 34.42
CA ASN A 46 4.66 33.99 33.04
C ASN A 46 5.88 34.58 32.31
N LEU A 47 7.06 34.11 32.59
CA LEU A 47 8.29 34.57 31.96
C LEU A 47 8.36 34.08 30.52
N ASN A 48 8.55 35.01 29.57
CA ASN A 48 8.89 34.61 28.20
C ASN A 48 10.42 34.42 28.11
N PRO A 49 10.90 33.20 27.88
CA PRO A 49 12.34 32.93 27.84
C PRO A 49 13.07 33.66 26.71
N ASN A 50 12.41 34.00 25.61
CA ASN A 50 12.99 34.77 24.51
C ASN A 50 13.35 36.22 24.91
N ASN A 51 12.82 36.73 26.04
CA ASN A 51 13.19 38.01 26.58
C ASN A 51 14.57 37.99 27.27
N ILE A 52 15.08 36.80 27.63
CA ILE A 52 16.36 36.59 28.29
C ILE A 52 17.38 36.02 27.33
N TYR A 53 16.99 35.00 26.59
CA TYR A 53 17.83 34.27 25.65
C TYR A 53 17.01 33.87 24.41
N LYS A 54 17.56 34.09 23.21
CA LYS A 54 16.90 33.71 21.97
C LYS A 54 16.94 32.16 21.83
N LEU A 55 15.78 31.54 21.97
CA LEU A 55 15.64 30.10 21.77
C LEU A 55 15.80 29.72 20.28
N ASP A 56 16.14 28.48 20.03
CA ASP A 56 16.12 27.90 18.68
C ASP A 56 14.72 28.04 18.06
N ASN A 57 14.65 28.20 16.75
CA ASN A 57 13.39 28.36 16.01
C ASN A 57 12.45 27.17 16.16
N ASN A 58 13.00 25.97 16.45
CA ASN A 58 12.23 24.75 16.66
C ASN A 58 11.61 24.64 18.07
N ILE A 59 11.93 25.57 18.98
CA ILE A 59 11.45 25.59 20.36
C ILE A 59 10.32 26.63 20.52
N LYS A 60 9.11 26.15 20.81
CA LYS A 60 7.89 26.97 20.94
C LYS A 60 7.55 27.30 22.40
N ILE A 61 8.55 27.55 23.24
CA ILE A 61 8.31 27.94 24.63
C ILE A 61 8.17 29.48 24.70
N SER A 62 6.95 29.92 24.94
CA SER A 62 6.61 31.35 25.07
C SER A 62 6.35 31.78 26.52
N LYS A 63 6.11 30.80 27.42
CA LYS A 63 5.71 31.08 28.80
C LYS A 63 6.28 30.03 29.74
N ILE A 64 6.98 30.51 30.79
CA ILE A 64 7.51 29.69 31.87
C ILE A 64 6.96 30.22 33.19
N SER A 65 6.37 29.34 33.98
CA SER A 65 6.03 29.60 35.39
C SER A 65 6.67 28.51 36.24
N SER A 66 7.38 28.88 37.28
CA SER A 66 8.09 27.90 38.13
C SER A 66 8.06 28.33 39.59
N ASN A 67 7.82 27.36 40.46
CA ASN A 67 8.03 27.51 41.91
C ASN A 67 9.14 26.55 42.32
N ILE A 68 10.25 27.10 42.80
CA ILE A 68 11.45 26.37 43.20
C ILE A 68 11.71 26.62 44.66
N LYS A 69 11.64 25.55 45.47
CA LYS A 69 11.94 25.62 46.90
C LYS A 69 13.09 24.72 47.24
N GLY A 70 13.97 25.16 48.05
CA GLY A 70 15.08 24.34 48.46
C GLY A 70 15.75 24.79 49.72
N GLU A 71 16.59 23.89 50.22
CA GLU A 71 17.44 24.13 51.36
C GLU A 71 18.83 23.57 51.14
N PHE A 72 19.81 24.29 51.60
CA PHE A 72 21.20 23.87 51.61
C PHE A 72 21.75 24.00 53.04
N GLU A 73 22.23 22.86 53.58
CA GLU A 73 22.93 22.84 54.88
C GLU A 73 24.28 22.12 54.69
N ASN A 74 24.30 20.83 54.59
CA ASN A 74 25.45 20.01 54.17
C ASN A 74 25.22 19.42 52.77
N ASN A 75 23.97 19.33 52.40
CA ASN A 75 23.50 18.79 51.13
C ASN A 75 22.39 19.65 50.57
N LEU A 76 22.32 19.71 49.25
CA LEU A 76 21.25 20.41 48.56
C LEU A 76 20.00 19.53 48.48
N THR A 77 18.89 20.05 49.00
CA THR A 77 17.56 19.52 48.68
C THR A 77 16.79 20.60 47.93
N LEU A 78 16.17 20.24 46.81
CA LEU A 78 15.43 21.16 45.96
C LEU A 78 14.16 20.45 45.43
N LYS A 79 13.05 21.16 45.47
CA LYS A 79 11.82 20.81 44.79
C LYS A 79 11.41 21.93 43.88
N SER A 80 11.11 21.61 42.63
CA SER A 80 10.55 22.61 41.71
C SER A 80 9.34 22.03 41.01
N ASN A 81 8.35 22.89 40.79
CA ASN A 81 7.24 22.64 39.88
C ASN A 81 7.32 23.74 38.81
N THR A 82 7.53 23.33 37.58
CA THR A 82 7.67 24.22 36.43
C THR A 82 6.60 23.91 35.40
N ILE A 83 5.90 24.96 34.95
CA ILE A 83 4.87 24.87 33.93
C ILE A 83 5.35 25.60 32.68
N LEU A 84 5.38 24.91 31.55
CA LEU A 84 5.69 25.50 30.25
C LEU A 84 4.40 25.65 29.44
N ASN A 85 4.18 26.83 28.84
CA ASN A 85 3.03 27.13 27.98
C ASN A 85 1.67 26.77 28.59
N ASP A 86 1.52 26.85 29.91
CA ASP A 86 0.30 26.49 30.68
C ASP A 86 -0.16 25.00 30.56
N SER A 87 0.63 24.15 29.92
CA SER A 87 0.22 22.77 29.64
C SER A 87 1.23 21.70 30.04
N PHE A 88 2.51 22.01 30.06
CA PHE A 88 3.55 21.03 30.34
C PHE A 88 4.14 21.23 31.74
N ASN A 89 3.82 20.33 32.66
CA ASN A 89 4.29 20.33 34.04
C ASN A 89 5.55 19.49 34.21
N ILE A 90 6.57 20.06 34.83
CA ILE A 90 7.83 19.42 35.18
C ILE A 90 8.04 19.55 36.69
N ASP A 91 7.97 18.43 37.39
CA ASP A 91 8.31 18.34 38.82
C ASP A 91 9.73 17.79 38.96
N VAL A 92 10.58 18.54 39.65
CA VAL A 92 11.97 18.12 39.92
C VAL A 92 12.17 18.03 41.41
N GLU A 93 12.66 16.89 41.89
CA GLU A 93 13.11 16.71 43.26
C GLU A 93 14.59 16.31 43.26
N VAL A 94 15.42 17.11 43.93
CA VAL A 94 16.84 16.83 44.11
C VAL A 94 17.09 16.56 45.59
N LYS A 95 17.66 15.40 45.91
CA LYS A 95 18.14 15.03 47.23
C LYS A 95 19.58 14.61 47.12
N ASN A 96 20.49 15.37 47.68
CA ASN A 96 21.93 15.13 47.59
C ASN A 96 22.41 15.13 46.12
N LYS A 97 22.99 13.98 45.69
CA LYS A 97 23.48 13.80 44.34
C LYS A 97 22.41 13.18 43.41
N ASN A 98 21.28 12.78 43.94
CA ASN A 98 20.21 12.12 43.15
C ASN A 98 19.11 13.15 42.82
N SER A 99 18.67 13.16 41.60
CA SER A 99 17.56 14.00 41.14
C SER A 99 16.49 13.12 40.50
N ASN A 100 15.25 13.31 40.90
CA ASN A 100 14.08 12.70 40.28
C ASN A 100 13.34 13.76 39.49
N LEU A 101 13.00 13.49 38.24
CA LEU A 101 12.19 14.37 37.41
C LEU A 101 10.94 13.61 37.00
N GLU A 102 9.79 14.17 37.28
CA GLU A 102 8.51 13.66 36.82
C GLU A 102 7.88 14.76 35.94
N ALA A 103 7.62 14.43 34.68
CA ALA A 103 6.99 15.35 33.76
C ALA A 103 5.56 14.87 33.47
N LYS A 104 4.61 15.81 33.49
CA LYS A 104 3.17 15.56 33.25
C LYS A 104 2.65 16.50 32.20
N PHE A 105 1.93 15.98 31.24
CA PHE A 105 1.13 16.74 30.30
C PHE A 105 -0.33 16.74 30.79
N GLU A 106 -1.10 17.73 30.39
CA GLU A 106 -2.46 17.98 30.90
C GLU A 106 -3.37 16.74 30.85
N ASN A 107 -3.24 15.89 29.85
CA ASN A 107 -4.03 14.66 29.67
C ASN A 107 -3.20 13.37 29.71
N ILE A 108 -1.91 13.43 30.02
CA ILE A 108 -1.02 12.28 30.02
C ILE A 108 0.05 12.47 31.10
N SER A 109 0.20 11.47 31.92
CA SER A 109 1.38 11.36 32.76
C SER A 109 2.35 10.38 32.13
N PHE A 110 3.54 10.82 31.74
CA PHE A 110 4.67 9.94 31.58
C PHE A 110 5.65 10.21 32.71
N LYS A 111 6.27 9.15 33.19
CA LYS A 111 7.21 9.25 34.28
C LYS A 111 8.62 9.15 33.74
N SER A 112 9.38 10.21 33.88
CA SER A 112 10.82 10.21 33.63
C SER A 112 11.55 10.30 34.96
N ILE A 113 12.45 9.36 35.23
CA ILE A 113 13.30 9.39 36.40
C ILE A 113 14.69 9.83 35.96
N LEU A 114 15.11 10.97 36.46
CA LEU A 114 16.39 11.58 36.16
C LEU A 114 17.36 11.26 37.29
N ASN A 115 18.30 10.37 37.08
CA ASN A 115 19.33 10.03 38.05
C ASN A 115 20.70 10.48 37.54
N LYS A 116 21.37 11.36 38.29
CA LYS A 116 22.75 11.71 38.03
C LYS A 116 23.65 10.71 38.69
N ASN A 117 24.30 9.85 37.91
CA ASN A 117 25.29 8.89 38.42
C ASN A 117 26.68 9.29 37.90
N GLY A 118 27.46 9.99 38.72
CA GLY A 118 28.74 10.56 38.28
C GLY A 118 28.60 11.65 37.21
N GLU A 119 29.14 11.40 36.03
CA GLU A 119 29.07 12.32 34.88
C GLU A 119 27.90 12.05 33.93
N ALA A 120 27.07 11.05 34.21
CA ALA A 120 25.96 10.63 33.36
C ALA A 120 24.60 11.04 33.92
N LEU A 121 23.68 11.43 33.04
CA LEU A 121 22.29 11.71 33.32
C LEU A 121 21.41 10.63 32.70
N ASN A 122 20.77 9.83 33.54
CA ASN A 122 19.90 8.75 33.09
C ASN A 122 18.43 9.20 33.11
N ILE A 123 17.73 9.06 31.98
CA ILE A 123 16.31 9.36 31.83
C ILE A 123 15.58 8.09 31.41
N LYS A 124 14.57 7.68 32.17
CA LYS A 124 13.65 6.60 31.82
C LYS A 124 12.27 7.17 31.60
N THR A 125 11.68 6.85 30.45
CA THR A 125 10.37 7.37 30.07
C THR A 125 9.50 6.25 29.56
N ASP A 126 8.31 6.12 30.16
CA ASP A 126 7.26 5.19 29.74
C ASP A 126 6.16 6.00 29.05
N ILE A 127 6.03 5.85 27.74
CA ILE A 127 5.02 6.53 26.94
C ILE A 127 3.89 5.55 26.68
N LYS A 128 2.69 5.83 27.21
CA LYS A 128 1.53 4.96 27.05
C LYS A 128 0.81 5.13 25.72
N GLU A 129 0.85 6.34 25.14
CA GLU A 129 0.21 6.68 23.88
C GLU A 129 1.06 7.68 23.09
N LEU A 130 1.69 7.21 22.01
CA LEU A 130 2.61 8.02 21.20
C LEU A 130 1.93 9.20 20.51
N ASN A 131 0.71 9.03 19.99
CA ASN A 131 -0.01 10.11 19.31
C ASN A 131 -0.39 11.27 20.26
N ILE A 132 -0.70 10.95 21.50
CA ILE A 132 -0.99 11.98 22.50
C ILE A 132 0.31 12.65 22.93
N PHE A 133 1.38 11.87 23.16
CA PHE A 133 2.71 12.38 23.46
C PHE A 133 3.22 13.32 22.34
N GLU A 134 3.05 12.95 21.08
CA GLU A 134 3.40 13.78 19.92
C GLU A 134 2.65 15.12 19.94
N LYS A 135 1.33 15.09 20.17
CA LYS A 135 0.51 16.32 20.26
C LYS A 135 0.97 17.25 21.38
N GLU A 136 1.33 16.69 22.53
CA GLU A 136 1.84 17.49 23.64
C GLU A 136 3.23 18.06 23.35
N LEU A 137 4.14 17.28 22.76
CA LEU A 137 5.44 17.78 22.34
C LEU A 137 5.35 18.92 21.33
N LYS A 138 4.38 18.91 20.42
CA LYS A 138 4.16 20.00 19.45
C LYS A 138 3.78 21.34 20.08
N LYS A 139 3.30 21.34 21.30
CA LYS A 139 3.04 22.59 22.05
C LYS A 139 4.34 23.30 22.44
N ILE A 140 5.44 22.56 22.53
CA ILE A 140 6.75 23.08 22.97
C ILE A 140 7.86 22.95 21.92
N LEU A 141 7.71 22.05 20.94
CA LEU A 141 8.67 21.81 19.87
C LEU A 141 7.99 21.88 18.50
N GLU A 142 8.73 22.33 17.50
CA GLU A 142 8.32 22.27 16.12
C GLU A 142 8.76 20.93 15.51
N ILE A 143 7.87 19.95 15.52
CA ILE A 143 8.10 18.60 14.95
C ILE A 143 7.03 18.30 13.91
N PRO A 144 7.35 17.54 12.85
CA PRO A 144 6.36 17.14 11.84
C PRO A 144 5.26 16.27 12.42
N ASP A 145 4.13 16.17 11.69
CA ASP A 145 3.03 15.25 12.03
C ASP A 145 3.43 13.82 11.64
N LEU A 146 3.82 13.03 12.64
CA LEU A 146 4.18 11.63 12.42
C LEU A 146 2.98 10.69 12.54
N ASN A 147 1.94 11.11 13.29
CA ASN A 147 0.72 10.31 13.54
C ASN A 147 1.02 8.88 14.00
N LEU A 148 1.96 8.73 14.93
CA LEU A 148 2.36 7.45 15.48
C LEU A 148 1.41 7.03 16.60
N PHE A 149 0.95 5.79 16.58
CA PHE A 149 0.12 5.18 17.62
C PHE A 149 0.88 4.03 18.28
N GLY A 150 0.61 3.80 19.56
CA GLY A 150 1.24 2.73 20.33
C GLY A 150 1.92 3.25 21.57
N LEU A 151 2.70 2.37 22.21
CA LEU A 151 3.43 2.69 23.43
C LEU A 151 4.93 2.48 23.22
N ALA A 152 5.76 3.18 24.01
CA ALA A 152 7.21 3.03 23.94
C ALA A 152 7.84 3.24 25.32
N ASN A 153 8.86 2.45 25.62
CA ASN A 153 9.77 2.64 26.75
C ASN A 153 11.09 3.16 26.21
N ILE A 154 11.52 4.32 26.68
CA ILE A 154 12.73 4.97 26.22
C ILE A 154 13.66 5.16 27.42
N ASN A 155 14.87 4.65 27.32
CA ASN A 155 15.95 4.91 28.28
C ASN A 155 17.02 5.72 27.57
N LEU A 156 17.39 6.86 28.14
CA LEU A 156 18.47 7.73 27.66
C LEU A 156 19.53 7.83 28.74
N GLU A 157 20.80 7.74 28.34
CA GLU A 157 21.94 8.06 29.16
C GLU A 157 22.71 9.20 28.49
N ILE A 158 22.64 10.39 29.07
CA ILE A 158 23.25 11.59 28.55
C ILE A 158 24.62 11.76 29.19
N LEU A 159 25.65 11.64 28.40
CA LEU A 159 27.06 11.89 28.72
C LEU A 159 27.49 13.24 28.12
N LYS A 160 28.69 13.70 28.45
CA LYS A 160 29.19 15.02 28.00
C LYS A 160 29.09 15.24 26.48
N ASN A 161 29.45 14.21 25.67
CA ASN A 161 29.52 14.30 24.20
C ASN A 161 28.74 13.20 23.48
N ARG A 162 27.92 12.43 24.23
CA ARG A 162 27.20 11.28 23.68
C ARG A 162 25.89 11.06 24.41
N VAL A 163 24.86 10.67 23.67
CA VAL A 163 23.58 10.22 24.23
C VAL A 163 23.37 8.78 23.83
N ASN A 164 23.46 7.86 24.81
CA ASN A 164 23.07 6.47 24.59
C ASN A 164 21.55 6.36 24.68
N PHE A 165 20.94 5.53 23.85
CA PHE A 165 19.50 5.28 23.86
C PHE A 165 19.17 3.78 23.76
N ASP A 166 18.08 3.41 24.44
CA ASP A 166 17.47 2.08 24.37
C ASP A 166 15.96 2.27 24.28
N ILE A 167 15.38 1.90 23.15
CA ILE A 167 13.97 2.10 22.82
C ILE A 167 13.32 0.74 22.63
N LEU A 168 12.29 0.47 23.43
CA LEU A 168 11.50 -0.74 23.39
C LEU A 168 10.04 -0.38 23.12
N SER A 169 9.43 -1.05 22.16
CA SER A 169 7.99 -0.96 21.94
C SER A 169 7.41 -2.31 21.51
N PRO A 170 6.32 -2.77 22.12
CA PRO A 170 5.64 -3.98 21.66
C PRO A 170 4.96 -3.75 20.30
N LYS A 171 4.49 -2.53 20.04
CA LYS A 171 3.80 -2.20 18.80
C LYS A 171 3.78 -0.70 18.55
N ILE A 172 4.13 -0.30 17.34
CA ILE A 172 3.91 1.05 16.79
C ILE A 172 3.07 0.90 15.52
N SER A 173 2.11 1.77 15.35
CA SER A 173 1.25 1.84 14.15
C SER A 173 1.40 3.21 13.49
N PHE A 174 1.46 3.20 12.16
CA PHE A 174 1.51 4.39 11.29
C PHE A 174 0.68 4.11 10.04
N GLU A 175 -0.24 5.00 9.67
CA GLU A 175 -1.14 4.83 8.50
C GLU A 175 -1.73 3.42 8.36
N ASN A 176 -2.24 2.85 9.45
CA ASN A 176 -2.75 1.47 9.53
C ASN A 176 -1.71 0.36 9.31
N GLN A 177 -0.42 0.69 9.21
CA GLN A 177 0.67 -0.27 9.21
C GLN A 177 1.17 -0.52 10.62
N ASN A 178 1.53 -1.76 10.93
CA ASN A 178 1.94 -2.15 12.27
C ASN A 178 3.35 -2.74 12.27
N ILE A 179 4.20 -2.19 13.13
CA ILE A 179 5.53 -2.72 13.44
C ILE A 179 5.51 -3.21 14.88
N GLN A 180 5.97 -4.42 15.12
CA GLN A 180 5.89 -5.09 16.42
C GLN A 180 7.28 -5.45 16.97
N ASN A 181 7.33 -5.65 18.28
CA ASN A 181 8.53 -6.13 18.98
C ASN A 181 9.78 -5.30 18.65
N ILE A 182 9.63 -3.99 18.70
CA ILE A 182 10.70 -3.04 18.38
C ILE A 182 11.70 -2.98 19.54
N ASN A 183 12.97 -3.15 19.22
CA ASN A 183 14.09 -3.03 20.14
C ASN A 183 15.24 -2.32 19.41
N ILE A 184 15.47 -1.06 19.75
CA ILE A 184 16.49 -0.23 19.13
C ILE A 184 17.45 0.26 20.20
N LYS A 185 18.75 -0.01 20.03
CA LYS A 185 19.82 0.48 20.90
C LYS A 185 20.90 1.16 20.10
N GLY A 186 21.44 2.22 20.66
CA GLY A 186 22.50 2.93 19.99
C GLY A 186 22.95 4.16 20.76
N ASN A 187 23.65 5.03 20.07
CA ASN A 187 24.07 6.31 20.60
C ASN A 187 24.06 7.40 19.54
N LEU A 188 23.92 8.62 19.99
CA LEU A 188 24.07 9.84 19.21
C LEU A 188 25.37 10.53 19.65
N GLU A 189 26.27 10.75 18.71
CA GLU A 189 27.52 11.50 18.88
C GLU A 189 27.53 12.62 17.84
N GLU A 190 27.52 13.87 18.30
CA GLU A 190 27.42 15.06 17.44
C GLU A 190 26.23 14.96 16.45
N GLU A 191 26.51 14.73 15.16
CA GLU A 191 25.52 14.59 14.10
C GLU A 191 25.35 13.16 13.60
N ARG A 192 25.95 12.17 14.28
CA ARG A 192 25.93 10.78 13.88
C ARG A 192 25.21 9.90 14.88
N VAL A 193 24.17 9.24 14.43
CA VAL A 193 23.47 8.19 15.19
C VAL A 193 24.11 6.85 14.83
N LEU A 194 24.59 6.14 15.83
CA LEU A 194 25.12 4.77 15.69
C LEU A 194 24.12 3.80 16.29
N PHE A 195 23.78 2.76 15.55
CA PHE A 195 22.86 1.71 15.98
C PHE A 195 23.65 0.44 16.27
N ASP A 196 23.63 0.00 17.51
CA ASP A 196 24.22 -1.28 17.94
C ASP A 196 23.24 -2.43 17.71
N LYS A 197 21.93 -2.15 17.78
CA LYS A 197 20.87 -3.12 17.64
C LYS A 197 19.62 -2.47 17.07
N ILE A 198 19.02 -3.15 16.11
CA ILE A 198 17.66 -2.87 15.61
C ILE A 198 16.99 -4.22 15.39
N ASP A 199 15.95 -4.49 16.17
CA ASP A 199 15.07 -5.64 15.97
C ASP A 199 13.65 -5.12 15.82
N PHE A 200 12.90 -5.66 14.89
CA PHE A 200 11.46 -5.45 14.78
C PHE A 200 10.80 -6.56 13.96
N HIS A 201 9.48 -6.65 14.04
CA HIS A 201 8.69 -7.61 13.29
C HIS A 201 7.62 -6.90 12.47
N ILE A 202 7.51 -7.26 11.20
CA ILE A 202 6.47 -6.80 10.30
C ILE A 202 5.67 -8.00 9.82
N ASN A 203 4.37 -8.01 10.10
CA ASN A 203 3.47 -9.02 9.57
C ASN A 203 3.04 -8.69 8.15
N LYS A 204 2.62 -7.45 7.94
CA LYS A 204 2.00 -7.00 6.69
C LYS A 204 2.26 -5.52 6.49
N ILE A 205 2.51 -5.12 5.25
CA ILE A 205 2.49 -3.72 4.80
C ILE A 205 1.50 -3.63 3.63
N TYR A 206 0.45 -2.82 3.79
CA TYR A 206 -0.71 -2.79 2.89
C TYR A 206 -1.25 -4.22 2.68
N ASP A 207 -1.24 -4.75 1.46
CA ASP A 207 -1.70 -6.08 1.11
C ASP A 207 -0.58 -7.11 0.92
N ILE A 208 0.66 -6.74 1.22
CA ILE A 208 1.83 -7.62 1.13
C ILE A 208 2.14 -8.20 2.51
N ASN A 209 2.08 -9.52 2.62
CA ASN A 209 2.43 -10.26 3.83
C ASN A 209 3.94 -10.53 3.83
N PHE A 210 4.59 -10.18 4.91
CA PHE A 210 6.01 -10.48 5.15
C PHE A 210 6.17 -11.53 6.25
N ASN A 211 5.43 -11.37 7.35
CA ASN A 211 5.53 -12.18 8.57
C ASN A 211 7.00 -12.44 8.94
N LYS A 212 7.79 -11.38 8.94
CA LYS A 212 9.24 -11.45 9.07
C LYS A 212 9.75 -10.61 10.23
N LYS A 213 10.69 -11.22 10.99
CA LYS A 213 11.53 -10.51 11.93
C LYS A 213 12.72 -9.92 11.18
N PHE A 214 12.98 -8.65 11.40
CA PHE A 214 14.15 -7.94 10.92
C PHE A 214 15.12 -7.76 12.09
N THR A 215 16.34 -8.19 11.90
CA THR A 215 17.43 -8.05 12.89
C THR A 215 18.64 -7.46 12.18
N LEU A 216 19.17 -6.38 12.73
CA LEU A 216 20.38 -5.74 12.21
C LEU A 216 21.56 -6.71 12.29
N LEU A 217 22.24 -6.96 11.17
CA LEU A 217 23.36 -7.93 11.10
C LEU A 217 24.66 -7.36 11.64
N LYS A 218 24.89 -6.07 11.44
CA LYS A 218 26.07 -5.35 11.90
C LYS A 218 25.71 -3.93 12.29
N LYS A 219 26.57 -3.27 13.08
CA LYS A 219 26.34 -1.88 13.49
C LYS A 219 26.04 -0.99 12.30
N ALA A 220 24.96 -0.23 12.40
CA ALA A 220 24.53 0.72 11.38
C ALA A 220 24.76 2.17 11.84
N PHE A 221 24.70 3.08 10.90
CA PHE A 221 24.78 4.49 11.20
C PHE A 221 23.75 5.30 10.39
N PHE A 222 23.42 6.47 10.90
CA PHE A 222 22.70 7.52 10.20
C PHE A 222 23.32 8.86 10.53
N ASN A 223 23.73 9.60 9.52
CA ASN A 223 24.27 10.95 9.69
C ASN A 223 23.17 12.00 9.45
N ILE A 224 22.94 12.86 10.43
CA ILE A 224 21.83 13.82 10.43
C ILE A 224 22.05 14.94 9.39
N SER A 225 23.31 15.36 9.16
CA SER A 225 23.59 16.50 8.28
C SER A 225 23.45 16.19 6.79
N ASN A 226 23.88 14.99 6.37
CA ASN A 226 23.86 14.58 4.97
C ASN A 226 22.97 13.38 4.68
N PHE A 227 22.17 12.93 5.66
CA PHE A 227 21.25 11.79 5.57
C PHE A 227 21.91 10.48 5.09
N SER A 228 23.24 10.35 5.19
CA SER A 228 23.90 9.11 4.83
C SER A 228 23.65 8.02 5.85
N SER A 229 23.30 6.83 5.39
CA SER A 229 23.06 5.67 6.24
C SER A 229 23.47 4.35 5.58
N ASN A 230 23.64 3.33 6.42
CA ASN A 230 23.78 1.95 5.97
C ASN A 230 23.13 1.04 6.99
N PHE A 231 22.02 0.41 6.60
CA PHE A 231 21.30 -0.59 7.40
C PHE A 231 21.33 -1.92 6.65
N GLU A 232 21.85 -2.97 7.30
CA GLU A 232 21.92 -4.30 6.72
C GLU A 232 21.18 -5.31 7.59
N PHE A 233 20.13 -5.88 7.04
CA PHE A 233 19.33 -6.97 7.60
C PHE A 233 19.55 -8.24 6.77
N GLU A 234 19.04 -9.39 7.21
CA GLU A 234 19.30 -10.69 6.59
C GLU A 234 19.06 -10.73 5.06
N ASN A 235 18.00 -10.12 4.59
CA ASN A 235 17.62 -10.17 3.17
C ASN A 235 17.43 -8.80 2.53
N ILE A 236 17.76 -7.73 3.24
CA ILE A 236 17.58 -6.37 2.76
C ILE A 236 18.68 -5.46 3.27
N THR A 237 19.20 -4.65 2.39
CA THR A 237 20.14 -3.56 2.72
C THR A 237 19.50 -2.25 2.29
N ILE A 238 19.55 -1.25 3.17
CA ILE A 238 19.02 0.09 2.92
C ILE A 238 20.15 1.08 3.15
N ASN A 239 20.49 1.81 2.09
CA ASN A 239 21.45 2.91 2.14
C ASN A 239 20.69 4.20 1.84
N SER A 240 21.10 5.29 2.45
CA SER A 240 20.62 6.62 2.09
C SER A 240 21.77 7.61 1.96
N SER A 241 21.52 8.66 1.21
CA SER A 241 22.42 9.81 1.11
C SER A 241 21.62 11.01 0.63
N LYS A 242 22.16 12.21 0.85
CA LYS A 242 21.60 13.44 0.31
C LYS A 242 22.58 14.01 -0.71
N ASP A 243 22.11 14.23 -1.92
CA ASP A 243 22.85 14.96 -2.96
C ASP A 243 22.16 16.30 -3.18
N LYS A 244 22.85 17.40 -2.83
CA LYS A 244 22.33 18.77 -2.83
C LYS A 244 21.04 18.87 -1.99
N LYS A 245 19.87 18.78 -2.63
CA LYS A 245 18.56 18.87 -1.97
C LYS A 245 17.75 17.57 -2.08
N ASP A 246 18.22 16.61 -2.87
CA ASP A 246 17.54 15.35 -3.12
C ASP A 246 17.96 14.30 -2.09
N LEU A 247 16.98 13.56 -1.58
CA LEU A 247 17.20 12.37 -0.76
C LEU A 247 17.24 11.14 -1.68
N ILE A 248 18.35 10.44 -1.65
CA ILE A 248 18.55 9.20 -2.41
C ILE A 248 18.50 8.02 -1.43
N LEU A 249 17.63 7.05 -1.72
CA LEU A 249 17.54 5.79 -1.00
C LEU A 249 17.88 4.67 -1.98
N ASN A 250 18.82 3.80 -1.63
CA ASN A 250 19.10 2.57 -2.35
C ASN A 250 18.64 1.37 -1.51
N ILE A 251 17.77 0.54 -2.09
CA ILE A 251 17.23 -0.66 -1.44
C ILE A 251 17.64 -1.88 -2.25
N THR A 252 18.48 -2.72 -1.66
CA THR A 252 18.90 -3.99 -2.25
C THR A 252 18.27 -5.14 -1.46
N THR A 253 17.65 -6.10 -2.18
CA THR A 253 17.11 -7.31 -1.57
C THR A 253 17.79 -8.55 -2.14
N LYS A 254 17.92 -9.59 -1.32
CA LYS A 254 18.42 -10.90 -1.72
C LYS A 254 17.56 -11.99 -1.12
N ASP A 255 16.95 -12.81 -2.00
CA ASP A 255 15.99 -13.85 -1.61
C ASP A 255 14.95 -13.38 -0.59
N PHE A 256 14.44 -12.18 -0.81
CA PHE A 256 13.45 -11.56 0.07
C PHE A 256 12.07 -12.10 -0.26
N PHE A 257 11.48 -12.87 0.67
CA PHE A 257 10.15 -13.46 0.48
C PHE A 257 9.05 -12.40 0.56
N VAL A 258 8.13 -12.45 -0.40
CA VAL A 258 6.92 -11.62 -0.44
C VAL A 258 5.72 -12.48 -0.78
N GLU A 259 4.58 -12.16 -0.19
CA GLU A 259 3.31 -12.79 -0.49
C GLU A 259 2.20 -11.74 -0.54
N HIS A 260 1.48 -11.71 -1.64
CA HIS A 260 0.29 -10.89 -1.80
C HIS A 260 -0.91 -11.79 -2.03
N LEU A 261 -1.98 -11.59 -1.26
CA LEU A 261 -3.15 -12.48 -1.26
C LEU A 261 -3.76 -12.68 -2.65
N LEU A 262 -3.79 -11.62 -3.47
CA LEU A 262 -4.38 -11.65 -4.81
C LEU A 262 -3.36 -12.00 -5.90
N TYR A 263 -2.13 -11.48 -5.81
CA TYR A 263 -1.17 -11.57 -6.92
C TYR A 263 -0.23 -12.77 -6.84
N GLY A 264 -0.07 -13.37 -5.65
CA GLY A 264 0.77 -14.55 -5.47
C GLY A 264 1.95 -14.33 -4.54
N LYS A 265 2.94 -15.23 -4.63
CA LYS A 265 4.10 -15.27 -3.72
C LYS A 265 5.38 -15.67 -4.42
N GLY A 266 6.49 -15.26 -3.85
CA GLY A 266 7.82 -15.60 -4.38
C GLY A 266 8.94 -14.91 -3.61
N PHE A 267 10.13 -15.03 -4.16
CA PHE A 267 11.33 -14.36 -3.65
C PHE A 267 11.72 -13.24 -4.61
N ILE A 268 12.24 -12.14 -4.06
CA ILE A 268 12.66 -10.97 -4.83
C ILE A 268 14.15 -10.71 -4.57
N ASN A 269 14.91 -10.65 -5.63
CA ASN A 269 16.24 -10.04 -5.67
C ASN A 269 16.07 -8.68 -6.37
N SER A 270 16.49 -7.61 -5.74
CA SER A 270 16.35 -6.28 -6.34
C SER A 270 17.49 -5.36 -5.98
N ASN A 271 17.69 -4.37 -6.85
CA ASN A 271 18.46 -3.18 -6.56
C ASN A 271 17.66 -1.99 -7.10
N VAL A 272 17.10 -1.22 -6.20
CA VAL A 272 16.16 -0.13 -6.51
C VAL A 272 16.64 1.15 -5.87
N ASP A 273 16.73 2.20 -6.65
CA ASP A 273 17.01 3.56 -6.23
C ASP A 273 15.71 4.36 -6.17
N ILE A 274 15.50 5.08 -5.08
CA ILE A 274 14.40 6.00 -4.88
C ILE A 274 14.99 7.39 -4.66
N ASN A 275 14.73 8.31 -5.56
CA ASN A 275 15.13 9.70 -5.46
C ASN A 275 13.90 10.56 -5.12
N ILE A 276 13.99 11.30 -4.01
CA ILE A 276 12.94 12.20 -3.54
C ILE A 276 13.48 13.62 -3.59
N ASN A 277 12.93 14.45 -4.46
CA ASN A 277 13.38 15.83 -4.60
C ASN A 277 12.69 16.78 -3.58
N GLU A 278 13.14 18.03 -3.53
CA GLU A 278 12.60 19.07 -2.63
C GLU A 278 11.11 19.35 -2.84
N ASN A 279 10.52 19.04 -4.00
CA ASN A 279 9.10 19.22 -4.31
C ASN A 279 8.28 17.95 -3.99
N SER A 280 8.82 17.02 -3.23
CA SER A 280 8.21 15.73 -2.89
C SER A 280 7.87 14.87 -4.12
N LYS A 281 8.52 15.09 -5.26
CA LYS A 281 8.43 14.20 -6.42
C LYS A 281 9.38 13.02 -6.22
N ILE A 282 8.89 11.82 -6.51
CA ILE A 282 9.57 10.55 -6.25
C ILE A 282 9.87 9.89 -7.58
N TYR A 283 11.15 9.63 -7.85
CA TYR A 283 11.61 8.85 -8.99
C TYR A 283 12.15 7.52 -8.50
N ILE A 284 11.58 6.42 -9.01
CA ILE A 284 11.95 5.05 -8.62
C ILE A 284 12.54 4.35 -9.85
N SER A 285 13.77 3.89 -9.74
CA SER A 285 14.45 3.20 -10.82
C SER A 285 15.21 1.97 -10.32
N GLY A 286 15.47 1.02 -11.20
CA GLY A 286 16.26 -0.14 -10.83
C GLY A 286 15.83 -1.45 -11.48
N VAL A 287 16.35 -2.54 -10.92
CA VAL A 287 16.11 -3.89 -11.43
C VAL A 287 15.49 -4.76 -10.34
N ILE A 288 14.44 -5.47 -10.71
CA ILE A 288 13.73 -6.44 -9.86
C ILE A 288 13.81 -7.80 -10.55
N ASN A 289 14.38 -8.78 -9.87
CA ASN A 289 14.51 -10.15 -10.34
C ASN A 289 13.67 -11.08 -9.43
N PRO A 290 12.39 -11.30 -9.72
CA PRO A 290 11.59 -12.29 -9.03
C PRO A 290 12.13 -13.69 -9.28
N ASN A 291 12.16 -14.51 -8.25
CA ASN A 291 12.59 -15.89 -8.29
C ASN A 291 11.55 -16.80 -7.64
N LYS A 292 11.29 -17.97 -8.21
CA LYS A 292 10.27 -18.92 -7.75
C LYS A 292 8.88 -18.24 -7.56
N LEU A 293 8.56 -17.29 -8.44
CA LEU A 293 7.30 -16.57 -8.38
C LEU A 293 6.15 -17.50 -8.79
N VAL A 294 5.15 -17.59 -7.93
CA VAL A 294 3.88 -18.27 -8.22
C VAL A 294 2.79 -17.22 -8.14
N SER A 295 2.17 -16.91 -9.29
CA SER A 295 1.03 -16.00 -9.38
C SER A 295 -0.27 -16.80 -9.52
N SER A 296 -1.30 -16.38 -8.78
CA SER A 296 -2.65 -16.94 -8.85
C SER A 296 -3.70 -15.88 -9.18
N TYR A 297 -3.26 -14.73 -9.65
CA TYR A 297 -4.14 -13.61 -9.96
C TYR A 297 -5.09 -14.00 -11.11
N ASN A 298 -6.39 -14.03 -10.83
CA ASN A 298 -7.38 -14.12 -11.87
C ASN A 298 -7.45 -12.77 -12.58
N ILE A 299 -6.91 -12.72 -13.80
CA ILE A 299 -7.09 -11.55 -14.66
C ILE A 299 -8.59 -11.39 -14.83
N PRO A 300 -9.21 -10.31 -14.34
CA PRO A 300 -10.62 -10.06 -14.59
C PRO A 300 -10.80 -10.08 -16.11
N ALA A 301 -11.83 -10.79 -16.59
CA ALA A 301 -12.21 -10.72 -17.97
C ALA A 301 -12.22 -9.25 -18.37
N LEU A 302 -11.48 -8.91 -19.43
CA LEU A 302 -11.43 -7.52 -19.92
C LEU A 302 -12.86 -7.14 -20.24
N ASN A 303 -13.51 -6.44 -19.33
CA ASN A 303 -14.81 -5.84 -19.58
C ASN A 303 -14.58 -4.76 -20.63
N ILE A 304 -14.59 -5.14 -21.90
CA ILE A 304 -14.67 -4.22 -23.03
C ILE A 304 -16.14 -3.74 -23.12
N SER A 305 -16.69 -3.32 -22.01
CA SER A 305 -17.91 -2.54 -22.04
C SER A 305 -17.51 -1.08 -22.14
N ASN A 306 -17.41 -0.57 -23.36
CA ASN A 306 -17.56 0.85 -23.65
C ASN A 306 -19.00 1.30 -23.33
N ASP A 307 -19.53 0.86 -22.21
CA ASP A 307 -20.82 1.37 -21.74
C ASP A 307 -20.56 2.75 -21.13
N ARG A 308 -20.80 3.78 -21.93
CA ARG A 308 -20.62 5.19 -21.55
C ARG A 308 -21.54 5.62 -20.40
N ASP A 309 -22.46 4.76 -19.99
CA ASP A 309 -23.45 5.05 -18.96
C ASP A 309 -23.07 4.52 -17.57
N ILE A 310 -21.95 3.81 -17.44
CA ILE A 310 -21.43 3.38 -16.13
C ILE A 310 -20.43 4.41 -15.63
N ILE A 311 -20.89 5.34 -14.81
CA ILE A 311 -20.04 6.22 -14.01
C ILE A 311 -19.59 5.39 -12.80
N ILE A 312 -18.34 4.93 -12.82
CA ILE A 312 -17.72 4.33 -11.63
C ILE A 312 -17.46 5.47 -10.65
N VAL A 313 -18.31 5.59 -9.64
CA VAL A 313 -18.08 6.52 -8.53
C VAL A 313 -17.00 5.88 -7.66
N SER A 314 -15.73 6.25 -7.89
CA SER A 314 -14.64 5.92 -6.98
C SER A 314 -14.84 6.70 -5.67
N SER A 315 -14.50 6.08 -4.53
CA SER A 315 -14.47 6.82 -3.28
C SER A 315 -13.45 7.96 -3.37
N ARG A 316 -13.75 9.12 -2.76
CA ARG A 316 -12.90 10.33 -2.79
C ARG A 316 -11.44 10.04 -2.41
N ASP A 317 -11.21 9.09 -1.49
CA ASP A 317 -9.87 8.66 -1.08
C ASP A 317 -9.08 7.96 -2.18
N ASN A 318 -9.76 7.22 -3.06
CA ASN A 318 -9.12 6.56 -4.21
C ASN A 318 -8.76 7.56 -5.31
N GLU A 319 -9.52 8.63 -5.47
CA GLU A 319 -9.20 9.71 -6.43
C GLU A 319 -7.99 10.51 -5.98
N ILE A 320 -7.90 10.86 -4.70
CA ILE A 320 -6.74 11.58 -4.13
C ILE A 320 -5.47 10.73 -4.26
N LYS A 321 -5.53 9.42 -3.96
CA LYS A 321 -4.38 8.51 -4.10
C LYS A 321 -3.96 8.33 -5.56
N LYS A 322 -4.91 8.22 -6.48
CA LYS A 322 -4.61 8.15 -7.91
C LYS A 322 -3.95 9.44 -8.43
N ASP A 323 -4.43 10.59 -7.99
CA ASP A 323 -3.89 11.89 -8.37
C ASP A 323 -2.45 12.08 -7.83
N PHE A 324 -2.19 11.69 -6.58
CA PHE A 324 -0.84 11.72 -6.02
C PHE A 324 0.12 10.81 -6.80
N PHE A 325 -0.26 9.57 -7.10
CA PHE A 325 0.57 8.64 -7.87
C PHE A 325 0.83 9.17 -9.28
N ALA A 326 -0.19 9.70 -9.94
CA ALA A 326 -0.06 10.25 -11.28
C ALA A 326 0.92 11.43 -11.32
N LYS A 327 0.80 12.37 -10.40
CA LYS A 327 1.54 13.64 -10.41
C LYS A 327 2.94 13.56 -9.80
N ASN A 328 3.13 12.71 -8.77
CA ASN A 328 4.32 12.78 -7.95
C ASN A 328 5.25 11.57 -8.08
N ILE A 329 4.85 10.50 -8.75
CA ILE A 329 5.68 9.30 -8.90
C ILE A 329 6.02 9.05 -10.36
N ALA A 330 7.32 8.94 -10.64
CA ALA A 330 7.87 8.45 -11.90
C ALA A 330 8.59 7.11 -11.67
N LEU A 331 8.52 6.22 -12.66
CA LEU A 331 9.08 4.87 -12.58
C LEU A 331 9.94 4.55 -13.80
N ASP A 332 11.08 3.88 -13.59
CA ASP A 332 11.84 3.17 -14.61
C ASP A 332 12.37 1.85 -14.02
N LEU A 333 11.53 0.83 -14.03
CA LEU A 333 11.81 -0.45 -13.40
C LEU A 333 11.97 -1.55 -14.45
N LYS A 334 13.08 -2.27 -14.39
CA LYS A 334 13.32 -3.47 -15.19
C LYS A 334 12.98 -4.71 -14.36
N ILE A 335 12.12 -5.58 -14.91
CA ILE A 335 11.70 -6.83 -14.28
C ILE A 335 12.21 -7.99 -15.11
N ILE A 336 13.12 -8.79 -14.54
CA ILE A 336 13.69 -9.96 -15.21
C ILE A 336 13.40 -11.18 -14.34
N SER A 337 12.64 -12.12 -14.84
CA SER A 337 12.32 -13.36 -14.13
C SER A 337 12.31 -14.55 -15.07
N LYS A 338 12.75 -15.69 -14.57
CA LYS A 338 12.65 -16.97 -15.26
C LYS A 338 11.75 -17.91 -14.47
N GLU A 339 11.04 -18.78 -15.20
CA GLU A 339 10.18 -19.82 -14.62
C GLU A 339 9.11 -19.30 -13.66
N ILE A 340 8.49 -18.18 -14.00
CA ILE A 340 7.28 -17.73 -13.31
C ILE A 340 6.20 -18.79 -13.51
N LYS A 341 5.57 -19.24 -12.44
CA LYS A 341 4.39 -20.11 -12.49
C LYS A 341 3.14 -19.26 -12.36
N TYR A 342 2.24 -19.40 -13.31
CA TYR A 342 0.92 -18.79 -13.28
C TYR A 342 -0.12 -19.89 -13.13
N ILE A 343 -0.82 -19.94 -12.00
CA ILE A 343 -1.71 -21.04 -11.64
C ILE A 343 -3.06 -20.48 -11.21
N THR A 344 -4.10 -20.81 -11.97
CA THR A 344 -5.49 -20.54 -11.63
C THR A 344 -6.29 -21.84 -11.68
N LYS A 345 -7.61 -21.76 -11.48
CA LYS A 345 -8.49 -22.95 -11.57
C LYS A 345 -8.37 -23.69 -12.90
N ASN A 346 -8.17 -22.94 -13.99
CA ASN A 346 -8.23 -23.49 -15.35
C ASN A 346 -6.92 -23.34 -16.14
N ILE A 347 -5.90 -22.72 -15.54
CA ILE A 347 -4.64 -22.38 -16.23
C ILE A 347 -3.48 -22.77 -15.35
N GLU A 348 -2.51 -23.48 -15.92
CA GLU A 348 -1.20 -23.73 -15.33
C GLU A 348 -0.14 -23.46 -16.38
N LEU A 349 0.58 -22.34 -16.23
CA LEU A 349 1.61 -21.92 -17.16
C LEU A 349 2.96 -21.70 -16.44
N LYS A 350 4.03 -21.91 -17.20
CA LYS A 350 5.39 -21.44 -16.88
C LYS A 350 5.78 -20.43 -17.95
N LEU A 351 6.43 -19.36 -17.54
CA LEU A 351 6.82 -18.29 -18.45
C LEU A 351 8.06 -17.54 -17.94
N ASP A 352 8.73 -16.88 -18.85
CA ASP A 352 9.83 -15.96 -18.57
C ASP A 352 9.35 -14.52 -18.83
N ALA A 353 9.88 -13.55 -18.08
CA ALA A 353 9.60 -12.14 -18.27
C ALA A 353 10.90 -11.33 -18.36
N ASP A 354 11.01 -10.46 -19.35
CA ASP A 354 11.99 -9.38 -19.46
C ASP A 354 11.21 -8.12 -19.86
N LEU A 355 10.80 -7.37 -18.83
CA LEU A 355 9.90 -6.24 -18.96
C LEU A 355 10.57 -4.98 -18.42
N GLN A 356 10.27 -3.84 -19.03
CA GLN A 356 10.56 -2.51 -18.51
C GLN A 356 9.26 -1.75 -18.31
N ILE A 357 9.03 -1.29 -17.09
CA ILE A 357 7.88 -0.49 -16.71
C ILE A 357 8.34 0.95 -16.56
N LYS A 358 7.78 1.83 -17.38
CA LYS A 358 8.08 3.27 -17.37
C LYS A 358 6.84 4.08 -17.09
N LYS A 359 7.00 5.12 -16.31
CA LYS A 359 6.00 6.13 -16.06
C LYS A 359 6.71 7.46 -15.80
N GLU A 360 6.45 8.46 -16.58
CA GLU A 360 6.84 9.83 -16.28
C GLU A 360 5.82 10.53 -15.37
N PHE A 361 6.19 11.68 -14.83
CA PHE A 361 5.28 12.49 -14.05
C PHE A 361 4.11 12.94 -14.94
N GLU A 362 2.89 12.81 -14.42
CA GLU A 362 1.65 13.18 -15.12
C GLU A 362 1.32 12.33 -16.37
N GLU A 363 2.11 11.31 -16.67
CA GLU A 363 1.85 10.35 -17.75
C GLU A 363 1.30 9.02 -17.23
N ASP A 364 0.74 8.24 -18.15
CA ASP A 364 0.29 6.87 -17.88
C ASP A 364 1.46 5.89 -17.86
N LEU A 365 1.26 4.77 -17.19
CA LEU A 365 2.23 3.69 -17.09
C LEU A 365 2.36 2.99 -18.45
N ARG A 366 3.59 2.77 -18.92
CA ARG A 366 3.93 2.08 -20.17
C ARG A 366 4.75 0.84 -19.89
N ILE A 367 4.43 -0.24 -20.58
CA ILE A 367 5.14 -1.52 -20.47
C ILE A 367 5.85 -1.82 -21.78
N PHE A 368 7.14 -2.12 -21.69
CA PHE A 368 8.00 -2.53 -22.80
C PHE A 368 8.55 -3.92 -22.51
N GLY A 369 8.99 -4.64 -23.56
CA GLY A 369 9.69 -5.91 -23.41
C GLY A 369 8.85 -7.11 -23.79
N ARG A 370 9.19 -8.27 -23.24
CA ARG A 370 8.62 -9.53 -23.66
C ARG A 370 8.32 -10.46 -22.48
N VAL A 371 7.20 -11.15 -22.60
CA VAL A 371 6.92 -12.39 -21.86
C VAL A 371 7.11 -13.53 -22.85
N SER A 372 7.97 -14.50 -22.55
CA SER A 372 8.42 -15.54 -23.48
C SER A 372 8.41 -16.92 -22.83
N ASN A 373 8.67 -17.94 -23.64
CA ASN A 373 8.70 -19.33 -23.20
C ASN A 373 7.43 -19.73 -22.43
N ILE A 374 6.27 -19.20 -22.87
CA ILE A 374 4.99 -19.52 -22.24
C ILE A 374 4.62 -20.94 -22.62
N ASN A 375 4.65 -21.84 -21.63
CA ASN A 375 4.36 -23.26 -21.79
C ASN A 375 3.43 -23.72 -20.68
N GLY A 376 2.55 -24.66 -20.98
CA GLY A 376 1.68 -25.25 -19.97
C GLY A 376 0.35 -25.72 -20.51
N VAL A 377 -0.68 -25.62 -19.67
CA VAL A 377 -2.00 -26.12 -20.00
C VAL A 377 -3.09 -25.10 -19.64
N PHE A 378 -4.10 -25.08 -20.49
CA PHE A 378 -5.33 -24.31 -20.27
C PHE A 378 -6.52 -25.27 -20.45
N SER A 379 -7.43 -25.27 -19.49
CA SER A 379 -8.61 -26.13 -19.52
C SER A 379 -9.87 -25.30 -19.67
N GLN A 380 -10.62 -25.57 -20.73
CA GLN A 380 -11.90 -24.92 -21.02
C GLN A 380 -12.85 -25.88 -21.66
N LEU A 381 -14.14 -25.84 -21.31
CA LEU A 381 -15.18 -26.68 -21.91
C LEU A 381 -14.93 -28.20 -21.76
N GLY A 382 -14.34 -28.63 -20.65
CA GLY A 382 -13.97 -30.03 -20.45
C GLY A 382 -12.82 -30.51 -21.33
N LYS A 383 -12.14 -29.63 -22.06
CA LYS A 383 -10.99 -29.93 -22.91
C LYS A 383 -9.74 -29.26 -22.38
N THR A 384 -8.60 -29.90 -22.59
CA THR A 384 -7.30 -29.37 -22.18
C THR A 384 -6.50 -28.98 -23.41
N TYR A 385 -6.04 -27.77 -23.44
CA TYR A 385 -5.20 -27.17 -24.47
C TYR A 385 -3.77 -27.10 -23.95
N LYS A 386 -2.83 -27.67 -24.67
CA LYS A 386 -1.41 -27.52 -24.37
C LYS A 386 -0.90 -26.29 -25.07
N ILE A 387 -0.28 -25.39 -24.32
CA ILE A 387 0.36 -24.17 -24.82
C ILE A 387 1.86 -24.44 -24.94
N ASP A 388 2.43 -24.14 -26.09
CA ASP A 388 3.83 -24.43 -26.40
C ASP A 388 4.52 -23.16 -26.91
N ASN A 389 5.66 -22.82 -26.28
CA ASN A 389 6.62 -21.78 -26.70
C ASN A 389 5.96 -20.49 -27.24
N SER A 390 4.97 -20.02 -26.49
CA SER A 390 4.21 -18.82 -26.83
C SER A 390 4.89 -17.56 -26.27
N ASN A 391 4.59 -16.42 -26.89
CA ASN A 391 5.23 -15.15 -26.55
C ASN A 391 4.23 -13.99 -26.59
N LEU A 392 4.50 -12.96 -25.76
CA LEU A 392 3.81 -11.67 -25.76
C LEU A 392 4.85 -10.57 -25.85
N GLN A 393 4.66 -9.58 -26.71
CA GLN A 393 5.57 -8.45 -26.84
C GLN A 393 4.88 -7.12 -26.56
N PHE A 394 5.37 -6.39 -25.60
CA PHE A 394 4.90 -5.07 -25.17
C PHE A 394 5.74 -3.97 -25.82
N ARG A 395 5.11 -2.92 -26.32
CA ARG A 395 5.74 -1.83 -27.09
C ARG A 395 5.64 -0.45 -26.45
N GLY A 396 5.15 -0.37 -25.22
CA GLY A 396 5.02 0.89 -24.50
C GLY A 396 3.88 1.78 -24.99
N LEU A 397 2.81 1.19 -25.47
CA LEU A 397 1.60 1.92 -25.83
C LEU A 397 0.87 2.41 -24.57
N GLU A 398 0.09 3.47 -24.67
CA GLU A 398 -0.72 4.01 -23.58
C GLU A 398 -1.74 2.98 -23.07
N THR A 399 -2.31 2.20 -23.96
CA THR A 399 -3.14 1.04 -23.61
C THR A 399 -2.31 -0.23 -23.62
N ILE A 400 -2.56 -1.14 -22.68
CA ILE A 400 -1.86 -2.43 -22.62
C ILE A 400 -2.36 -3.32 -23.77
N ASN A 401 -1.68 -3.27 -24.90
CA ASN A 401 -2.01 -3.99 -26.12
C ASN A 401 -0.79 -4.72 -26.69
N PRO A 402 -0.39 -5.87 -26.10
CA PRO A 402 0.75 -6.64 -26.57
C PRO A 402 0.50 -7.29 -27.93
N ILE A 403 1.59 -7.54 -28.66
CA ILE A 403 1.59 -8.44 -29.81
C ILE A 403 1.59 -9.87 -29.29
N LEU A 404 0.69 -10.68 -29.85
CA LEU A 404 0.49 -12.07 -29.50
C LEU A 404 1.19 -13.00 -30.51
N ASP A 405 1.85 -14.02 -29.99
CA ASP A 405 2.31 -15.20 -30.72
C ASP A 405 2.03 -16.41 -29.83
N ILE A 406 0.81 -16.90 -29.85
CA ILE A 406 0.33 -17.96 -28.98
C ILE A 406 0.07 -19.21 -29.82
N LYS A 407 0.67 -20.33 -29.41
CA LYS A 407 0.51 -21.63 -30.03
C LYS A 407 -0.09 -22.60 -29.02
N ALA A 408 -1.22 -23.17 -29.38
CA ALA A 408 -1.88 -24.16 -28.55
C ALA A 408 -2.30 -25.35 -29.37
N ASN A 409 -2.36 -26.53 -28.76
CA ASN A 409 -2.90 -27.72 -29.38
C ASN A 409 -3.81 -28.49 -28.41
N THR A 410 -4.74 -29.21 -28.97
CA THR A 410 -5.61 -30.13 -28.21
C THR A 410 -5.90 -31.35 -29.05
N LYS A 411 -6.12 -32.50 -28.41
CA LYS A 411 -6.53 -33.74 -29.06
C LYS A 411 -7.94 -34.10 -28.59
N ILE A 412 -8.84 -34.24 -29.54
CA ILE A 412 -10.23 -34.59 -29.29
C ILE A 412 -10.50 -35.86 -30.13
N ASP A 413 -10.75 -36.97 -29.47
CA ASP A 413 -10.81 -38.31 -30.09
C ASP A 413 -9.55 -38.61 -30.92
N ASN A 414 -9.71 -38.79 -32.22
CA ASN A 414 -8.62 -39.04 -33.15
C ASN A 414 -8.20 -37.80 -33.96
N VAL A 415 -8.68 -36.62 -33.58
CA VAL A 415 -8.38 -35.35 -34.24
C VAL A 415 -7.46 -34.52 -33.38
N GLU A 416 -6.31 -34.17 -33.91
CA GLU A 416 -5.41 -33.17 -33.27
C GLU A 416 -5.66 -31.81 -33.89
N ILE A 417 -5.91 -30.82 -33.06
CA ILE A 417 -6.22 -29.44 -33.47
C ILE A 417 -5.11 -28.51 -32.99
N PHE A 418 -4.60 -27.71 -33.91
CA PHE A 418 -3.60 -26.68 -33.69
C PHE A 418 -4.23 -25.29 -33.78
N ILE A 419 -3.94 -24.45 -32.82
CA ILE A 419 -4.50 -23.11 -32.66
C ILE A 419 -3.34 -22.15 -32.62
N ASP A 420 -3.23 -21.28 -33.64
CA ASP A 420 -2.23 -20.20 -33.68
C ASP A 420 -2.97 -18.85 -33.52
N ILE A 421 -2.63 -18.08 -32.51
CA ILE A 421 -3.17 -16.73 -32.28
C ILE A 421 -2.05 -15.73 -32.46
N THR A 422 -2.20 -14.83 -33.43
CA THR A 422 -1.22 -13.80 -33.79
C THR A 422 -1.89 -12.43 -33.85
N GLY A 423 -1.11 -11.36 -34.02
CA GLY A 423 -1.62 -10.00 -34.08
C GLY A 423 -1.53 -9.29 -32.75
N ASN A 424 -2.31 -8.25 -32.50
CA ASN A 424 -2.37 -7.57 -31.22
C ASN A 424 -3.61 -8.02 -30.41
N MET A 425 -3.59 -7.72 -29.10
CA MET A 425 -4.64 -8.16 -28.19
C MET A 425 -6.03 -7.61 -28.54
N GLU A 426 -6.12 -6.40 -29.11
CA GLU A 426 -7.39 -5.80 -29.54
C GLU A 426 -7.92 -6.42 -30.84
N ASN A 427 -7.04 -6.87 -31.74
CA ASN A 427 -7.37 -7.45 -33.03
C ASN A 427 -6.59 -8.75 -33.26
N PRO A 428 -6.90 -9.82 -32.52
CA PRO A 428 -6.21 -11.10 -32.66
C PRO A 428 -6.61 -11.79 -33.96
N ARG A 429 -5.65 -12.49 -34.58
CA ARG A 429 -5.87 -13.32 -35.75
C ARG A 429 -5.77 -14.78 -35.34
N LEU A 430 -6.85 -15.51 -35.52
CA LEU A 430 -6.95 -16.92 -35.20
C LEU A 430 -6.73 -17.75 -36.46
N ASN A 431 -5.78 -18.68 -36.42
CA ASN A 431 -5.54 -19.67 -37.46
C ASN A 431 -5.71 -21.07 -36.86
N LEU A 432 -6.58 -21.85 -37.47
CA LEU A 432 -6.94 -23.21 -37.04
C LEU A 432 -6.49 -24.24 -38.07
N LYS A 433 -5.80 -25.28 -37.60
CA LYS A 433 -5.38 -26.43 -38.40
C LYS A 433 -5.74 -27.73 -37.68
N SER A 434 -5.88 -28.82 -38.38
CA SER A 434 -6.14 -30.11 -37.77
C SER A 434 -5.45 -31.27 -38.51
N ASN A 435 -5.25 -32.34 -37.78
CA ASN A 435 -4.81 -33.64 -38.33
C ASN A 435 -5.78 -34.74 -37.85
N PRO A 436 -6.55 -35.40 -38.74
CA PRO A 436 -6.63 -35.15 -40.19
C PRO A 436 -7.11 -33.74 -40.58
N SER A 437 -6.73 -33.27 -41.77
CA SER A 437 -7.08 -31.92 -42.24
C SER A 437 -8.58 -31.77 -42.41
N MET A 438 -9.15 -30.71 -41.85
CA MET A 438 -10.55 -30.36 -41.91
C MET A 438 -10.74 -28.86 -42.22
N ASN A 439 -11.93 -28.48 -42.64
CA ASN A 439 -12.28 -27.08 -42.79
C ASN A 439 -12.46 -26.43 -41.41
N SER A 440 -12.37 -25.10 -41.36
CA SER A 440 -12.44 -24.34 -40.09
C SER A 440 -13.77 -24.53 -39.36
N LYS A 441 -14.88 -24.75 -40.04
CA LYS A 441 -16.19 -25.00 -39.42
C LYS A 441 -16.20 -26.32 -38.65
N ASP A 442 -15.66 -27.38 -39.27
CA ASP A 442 -15.54 -28.69 -38.62
C ASP A 442 -14.60 -28.62 -37.43
N ILE A 443 -13.46 -27.90 -37.52
CA ILE A 443 -12.54 -27.71 -36.42
C ILE A 443 -13.24 -26.98 -35.24
N LEU A 444 -13.96 -25.88 -35.50
CA LEU A 444 -14.74 -25.18 -34.49
C LEU A 444 -15.80 -26.09 -33.84
N SER A 445 -16.45 -26.96 -34.63
CA SER A 445 -17.38 -27.92 -34.09
C SER A 445 -16.73 -28.88 -33.10
N TYR A 446 -15.55 -29.43 -33.42
CA TYR A 446 -14.78 -30.24 -32.49
C TYR A 446 -14.36 -29.46 -31.22
N LEU A 447 -13.93 -28.21 -31.36
CA LEU A 447 -13.54 -27.37 -30.23
C LEU A 447 -14.73 -27.05 -29.31
N ILE A 448 -15.92 -26.88 -29.84
CA ILE A 448 -17.13 -26.57 -29.08
C ILE A 448 -17.82 -27.84 -28.59
N PHE A 449 -18.16 -28.71 -29.49
CA PHE A 449 -19.04 -29.88 -29.23
C PHE A 449 -18.30 -31.19 -28.99
N GLY A 450 -17.02 -31.31 -29.33
CA GLY A 450 -16.26 -32.55 -29.25
C GLY A 450 -16.43 -33.49 -30.44
N THR A 451 -17.30 -33.15 -31.41
CA THR A 451 -17.60 -34.00 -32.56
C THR A 451 -17.75 -33.17 -33.84
N LYS A 452 -17.67 -33.84 -35.00
CA LYS A 452 -17.95 -33.21 -36.30
C LYS A 452 -19.44 -32.88 -36.41
N PHE A 453 -19.74 -31.64 -36.79
CA PHE A 453 -21.11 -31.23 -37.09
C PHE A 453 -21.52 -31.82 -38.46
N SER A 454 -22.15 -32.98 -38.49
CA SER A 454 -22.70 -33.56 -39.73
C SER A 454 -24.22 -33.47 -39.72
N ASN A 455 -24.78 -32.90 -40.79
CA ASN A 455 -26.24 -32.84 -40.99
C ASN A 455 -26.93 -34.22 -40.96
N SER A 456 -26.17 -35.30 -41.08
CA SER A 456 -26.67 -36.69 -41.10
C SER A 456 -26.86 -37.32 -39.73
N SER A 457 -26.22 -36.82 -38.68
CA SER A 457 -26.33 -37.36 -37.31
C SER A 457 -27.50 -36.80 -36.50
N MET A 458 -28.19 -35.76 -36.99
CA MET A 458 -29.33 -35.15 -36.29
C MET A 458 -30.65 -35.93 -36.38
N ASN A 459 -30.78 -36.92 -37.27
CA ASN A 459 -32.03 -37.63 -37.46
C ASN A 459 -32.32 -38.74 -36.43
N GLU A 460 -31.35 -39.21 -35.63
CA GLU A 460 -31.58 -40.31 -34.68
C GLU A 460 -31.41 -40.00 -33.20
N GLN A 461 -30.83 -38.85 -32.80
CA GLN A 461 -30.60 -38.57 -31.37
C GLN A 461 -30.82 -37.10 -30.98
N ASN A 462 -32.08 -36.71 -30.81
CA ASN A 462 -32.49 -35.40 -30.25
C ASN A 462 -31.86 -35.04 -28.87
N LYS A 463 -31.31 -36.00 -28.15
CA LYS A 463 -30.72 -35.79 -26.81
C LYS A 463 -29.33 -35.18 -26.85
N GLU A 464 -28.49 -35.56 -27.81
CA GLU A 464 -27.13 -35.02 -27.92
C GLU A 464 -27.12 -33.59 -28.47
N ALA A 465 -27.99 -33.26 -29.40
CA ALA A 465 -28.16 -31.91 -29.91
C ALA A 465 -28.69 -30.97 -28.81
N GLN A 466 -29.64 -31.42 -27.99
CA GLN A 466 -30.15 -30.65 -26.86
C GLN A 466 -29.09 -30.47 -25.75
N ALA A 467 -28.28 -31.49 -25.47
CA ALA A 467 -27.18 -31.38 -24.53
C ALA A 467 -26.09 -30.39 -25.01
N SER A 468 -25.79 -30.44 -26.31
CA SER A 468 -24.82 -29.51 -26.94
C SER A 468 -25.32 -28.05 -26.91
N LEU A 469 -26.61 -27.82 -27.15
CA LEU A 469 -27.25 -26.52 -27.04
C LEU A 469 -27.33 -26.02 -25.61
N PHE A 470 -27.57 -26.90 -24.64
CA PHE A 470 -27.52 -26.55 -23.23
C PHE A 470 -26.13 -26.04 -22.83
N ILE A 471 -25.08 -26.75 -23.25
CA ILE A 471 -23.69 -26.33 -23.01
C ILE A 471 -23.40 -25.03 -23.72
N LEU A 472 -23.80 -24.83 -24.96
CA LEU A 472 -23.63 -23.61 -25.72
C LEU A 472 -24.32 -22.43 -25.03
N ASN A 473 -25.54 -22.63 -24.55
CA ASN A 473 -26.29 -21.60 -23.80
C ASN A 473 -25.66 -21.30 -22.46
N GLU A 474 -25.11 -22.28 -21.76
CA GLU A 474 -24.44 -22.06 -20.49
C GLU A 474 -23.13 -21.24 -20.65
N LEU A 475 -22.39 -21.58 -21.71
CA LEU A 475 -21.15 -20.85 -22.06
C LEU A 475 -21.42 -19.44 -22.57
N SER A 476 -22.49 -19.25 -23.32
CA SER A 476 -22.86 -17.94 -23.85
C SER A 476 -23.16 -16.93 -22.75
N LYS A 477 -23.54 -17.36 -21.55
CA LYS A 477 -23.80 -16.48 -20.41
C LYS A 477 -22.59 -15.65 -20.00
N ASP A 478 -21.39 -16.22 -20.11
CA ASP A 478 -20.17 -15.51 -19.77
C ASP A 478 -19.78 -14.48 -20.86
N TYR A 479 -20.06 -14.81 -22.15
CA TYR A 479 -19.77 -13.92 -23.29
C TYR A 479 -20.83 -12.84 -23.52
N VAL A 480 -22.07 -13.04 -23.05
CA VAL A 480 -23.16 -12.08 -23.19
C VAL A 480 -22.79 -10.70 -22.67
N LYS A 481 -22.12 -10.65 -21.52
CA LYS A 481 -21.65 -9.40 -20.90
C LYS A 481 -20.53 -8.74 -21.68
N GLU A 482 -19.62 -9.53 -22.25
CA GLU A 482 -18.49 -9.03 -23.04
C GLU A 482 -18.91 -8.42 -24.37
N LEU A 483 -19.98 -8.94 -24.98
CA LEU A 483 -20.54 -8.44 -26.23
C LEU A 483 -21.50 -7.25 -26.05
N GLY A 484 -21.71 -6.81 -24.80
CA GLY A 484 -22.65 -5.72 -24.50
C GLY A 484 -24.11 -6.05 -24.83
N ILE A 485 -24.47 -7.35 -24.83
CA ILE A 485 -25.82 -7.88 -25.02
C ILE A 485 -26.29 -8.52 -23.72
N ASP A 486 -27.59 -8.59 -23.49
CA ASP A 486 -28.16 -9.13 -22.23
C ASP A 486 -28.72 -10.54 -22.41
N ILE A 487 -28.99 -10.93 -23.63
CA ILE A 487 -29.52 -12.25 -23.99
C ILE A 487 -28.77 -12.77 -25.21
N LEU A 488 -28.23 -13.98 -25.08
CA LEU A 488 -27.78 -14.82 -26.17
C LEU A 488 -28.30 -16.22 -25.90
N HIS A 489 -29.16 -16.72 -26.75
CA HIS A 489 -29.78 -18.02 -26.60
C HIS A 489 -29.81 -18.75 -27.94
N PHE A 490 -29.52 -20.02 -27.91
CA PHE A 490 -29.52 -20.89 -29.08
C PHE A 490 -30.58 -21.96 -28.86
N ASP A 491 -31.49 -22.12 -29.85
CA ASP A 491 -32.50 -23.14 -29.87
C ASP A 491 -32.36 -23.98 -31.12
N TYR A 492 -32.81 -25.24 -31.08
CA TYR A 492 -32.87 -26.12 -32.21
C TYR A 492 -34.31 -26.33 -32.64
N ASP A 493 -34.61 -25.98 -33.90
CA ASP A 493 -35.90 -26.30 -34.48
C ASP A 493 -35.84 -27.67 -35.20
N PRO A 494 -36.51 -28.72 -34.68
CA PRO A 494 -36.47 -30.04 -35.25
C PRO A 494 -37.17 -30.13 -36.62
N LYS A 495 -38.00 -29.16 -36.99
CA LYS A 495 -38.70 -29.14 -38.28
C LYS A 495 -37.82 -28.63 -39.39
N THR A 496 -37.05 -27.61 -39.12
CA THR A 496 -36.16 -26.95 -40.09
C THR A 496 -34.73 -27.50 -40.04
N GLN A 497 -34.38 -28.22 -38.96
CA GLN A 497 -33.03 -28.72 -38.65
C GLN A 497 -31.96 -27.61 -38.53
N TYR A 498 -32.38 -26.40 -38.19
CA TYR A 498 -31.48 -25.23 -37.99
C TYR A 498 -31.39 -24.82 -36.53
N ILE A 499 -30.24 -24.24 -36.18
CA ILE A 499 -30.08 -23.57 -34.89
C ILE A 499 -30.64 -22.16 -35.01
N GLU A 500 -31.65 -21.85 -34.22
CA GLU A 500 -32.18 -20.51 -34.04
C GLU A 500 -31.32 -19.76 -33.04
N THR A 501 -30.98 -18.54 -33.34
CA THR A 501 -30.19 -17.66 -32.44
C THR A 501 -31.05 -16.51 -32.01
N THR A 502 -31.14 -16.27 -30.70
CA THR A 502 -31.79 -15.13 -30.10
C THR A 502 -30.75 -14.24 -29.45
N VAL A 503 -30.66 -12.97 -29.88
CA VAL A 503 -29.80 -11.95 -29.31
C VAL A 503 -30.68 -10.84 -28.77
N GLY A 504 -30.47 -10.43 -27.53
CA GLY A 504 -31.27 -9.35 -26.93
C GLY A 504 -30.44 -8.35 -26.13
N LYS A 505 -30.85 -7.09 -26.18
CA LYS A 505 -30.28 -6.01 -25.37
C LYS A 505 -31.38 -5.23 -24.65
N LYS A 506 -31.18 -4.98 -23.36
CA LYS A 506 -32.01 -4.05 -22.59
C LYS A 506 -31.65 -2.61 -22.91
N ILE A 507 -32.67 -1.78 -23.10
CA ILE A 507 -32.53 -0.34 -23.32
C ILE A 507 -33.25 0.38 -22.18
N GLY A 508 -32.51 0.80 -21.17
CA GLY A 508 -33.05 1.31 -19.92
C GLY A 508 -33.76 0.21 -19.11
N GLU A 509 -34.54 0.61 -18.11
CA GLU A 509 -35.13 -0.34 -17.14
C GLU A 509 -36.30 -1.18 -17.70
N LYS A 510 -37.02 -0.67 -18.71
CA LYS A 510 -38.32 -1.24 -19.14
C LYS A 510 -38.37 -1.70 -20.59
N ASN A 511 -37.35 -1.40 -21.40
CA ASN A 511 -37.35 -1.74 -22.83
C ASN A 511 -36.29 -2.76 -23.16
N GLN A 512 -36.56 -3.63 -24.14
CA GLN A 512 -35.63 -4.63 -24.63
C GLN A 512 -35.80 -4.79 -26.13
N ILE A 513 -34.70 -4.86 -26.87
CA ILE A 513 -34.66 -5.26 -28.27
C ILE A 513 -34.15 -6.69 -28.36
N ILE A 514 -34.85 -7.51 -29.10
CA ILE A 514 -34.49 -8.93 -29.32
C ILE A 514 -34.48 -9.16 -30.82
N ILE A 515 -33.41 -9.77 -31.31
CA ILE A 515 -33.27 -10.25 -32.67
C ILE A 515 -33.28 -11.77 -32.61
N LYS A 516 -34.23 -12.38 -33.30
CA LYS A 516 -34.28 -13.84 -33.53
C LYS A 516 -33.91 -14.12 -34.96
N ASN A 517 -32.90 -14.94 -35.17
CA ASN A 517 -32.55 -15.43 -36.49
C ASN A 517 -33.03 -16.88 -36.63
N LYS A 518 -34.06 -17.06 -37.42
CA LYS A 518 -34.64 -18.40 -37.76
C LYS A 518 -34.16 -18.82 -39.13
N ALA A 519 -34.24 -20.11 -39.39
CA ALA A 519 -33.78 -20.71 -40.66
C ALA A 519 -34.24 -20.02 -41.95
N THR A 520 -35.43 -19.45 -41.93
CA THR A 520 -36.09 -18.88 -43.09
C THR A 520 -36.33 -17.39 -43.00
N ASN A 521 -36.38 -16.81 -41.82
CA ASN A 521 -36.70 -15.37 -41.61
C ASN A 521 -36.09 -14.83 -40.33
N GLY A 522 -35.52 -13.62 -40.35
CA GLY A 522 -35.16 -12.83 -39.18
C GLY A 522 -36.40 -12.17 -38.57
N GLU A 523 -36.44 -12.13 -37.24
CA GLU A 523 -37.49 -11.45 -36.48
C GLU A 523 -36.84 -10.41 -35.52
N LEU A 524 -37.27 -9.13 -35.63
CA LEU A 524 -36.92 -8.09 -34.69
C LEU A 524 -38.09 -7.88 -33.73
N ILE A 525 -37.84 -8.00 -32.45
CA ILE A 525 -38.84 -7.84 -31.41
C ILE A 525 -38.44 -6.66 -30.51
N PHE A 526 -39.35 -5.72 -30.37
CA PHE A 526 -39.27 -4.71 -29.34
C PHE A 526 -40.21 -5.08 -28.20
N LEU A 527 -39.68 -5.25 -26.99
CA LEU A 527 -40.42 -5.63 -25.81
C LEU A 527 -40.36 -4.50 -24.77
N ARG A 528 -41.53 -4.09 -24.27
CA ARG A 528 -41.65 -3.07 -23.24
C ARG A 528 -42.42 -3.59 -22.04
N GLU A 529 -41.82 -3.50 -20.86
CA GLU A 529 -42.49 -3.80 -19.61
C GLU A 529 -43.46 -2.65 -19.25
N LEU A 530 -44.77 -2.92 -19.30
CA LEU A 530 -45.82 -1.97 -18.91
C LEU A 530 -46.03 -1.98 -17.40
N THR A 531 -46.07 -3.20 -16.82
CA THR A 531 -46.13 -3.47 -15.38
C THR A 531 -45.33 -4.73 -15.07
N LYS A 532 -45.17 -5.07 -13.80
CA LYS A 532 -44.50 -6.32 -13.39
C LYS A 532 -45.13 -7.58 -13.97
N LEU A 533 -46.39 -7.50 -14.41
CA LEU A 533 -47.16 -8.62 -14.94
C LEU A 533 -47.46 -8.53 -16.44
N TRP A 534 -47.35 -7.35 -17.03
CA TRP A 534 -47.73 -7.12 -18.43
C TRP A 534 -46.60 -6.53 -19.24
N ASN A 535 -46.31 -7.17 -20.39
CA ASN A 535 -45.37 -6.71 -21.39
C ASN A 535 -46.07 -6.46 -22.74
N LEU A 536 -45.71 -5.38 -23.41
CA LEU A 536 -46.05 -5.12 -24.80
C LEU A 536 -44.92 -5.62 -25.69
N GLN A 537 -45.25 -6.46 -26.66
CA GLN A 537 -44.30 -6.95 -27.65
C GLN A 537 -44.73 -6.47 -29.05
N LEU A 538 -43.77 -5.86 -29.77
CA LEU A 538 -43.91 -5.51 -31.17
C LEU A 538 -42.94 -6.39 -31.97
N GLY A 539 -43.45 -7.24 -32.83
CA GLY A 539 -42.66 -8.14 -33.69
C GLY A 539 -42.65 -7.62 -35.13
N LEU A 540 -41.45 -7.53 -35.74
CA LEU A 540 -41.25 -7.16 -37.13
C LEU A 540 -40.56 -8.33 -37.85
N MET A 541 -41.21 -8.93 -38.77
CA MET A 541 -40.68 -9.93 -39.71
C MET A 541 -40.72 -9.37 -41.15
N GLU A 542 -39.99 -10.00 -42.04
CA GLU A 542 -39.86 -9.52 -43.44
C GLU A 542 -41.20 -9.29 -44.13
N LYS A 543 -42.24 -10.05 -43.81
CA LYS A 543 -43.58 -9.97 -44.43
C LYS A 543 -44.74 -9.77 -43.46
N THR A 544 -44.51 -9.74 -42.17
CA THR A 544 -45.58 -9.65 -41.16
C THR A 544 -45.14 -8.78 -39.98
N GLN A 545 -46.14 -8.15 -39.39
CA GLN A 545 -45.95 -7.37 -38.16
C GLN A 545 -46.91 -7.92 -37.08
N SER A 546 -46.46 -8.01 -35.84
CA SER A 546 -47.30 -8.44 -34.73
C SER A 546 -47.26 -7.40 -33.60
N ILE A 547 -48.38 -7.32 -32.89
CA ILE A 547 -48.48 -6.56 -31.65
C ILE A 547 -49.12 -7.51 -30.65
N ASP A 548 -48.36 -7.89 -29.62
CA ASP A 548 -48.78 -8.86 -28.64
C ASP A 548 -48.74 -8.24 -27.23
N LEU A 549 -49.75 -8.53 -26.40
CA LEU A 549 -49.77 -8.18 -25.00
C LEU A 549 -49.54 -9.47 -24.18
N ILE A 550 -48.39 -9.55 -23.52
CA ILE A 550 -47.96 -10.76 -22.82
C ILE A 550 -48.17 -10.60 -21.31
N TYR A 551 -48.93 -11.49 -20.73
CA TYR A 551 -49.11 -11.60 -19.29
C TYR A 551 -48.13 -12.63 -18.69
N LYS A 552 -47.30 -12.20 -17.75
CA LYS A 552 -46.36 -13.08 -17.03
C LYS A 552 -46.74 -13.21 -15.57
N LYS A 553 -47.16 -14.39 -15.14
CA LYS A 553 -47.34 -14.71 -13.73
C LYS A 553 -46.23 -15.68 -13.32
N ARG A 554 -45.42 -15.30 -12.35
CA ARG A 554 -44.48 -16.23 -11.71
C ARG A 554 -45.23 -16.94 -10.58
N TYR A 555 -45.25 -18.27 -10.62
CA TYR A 555 -45.73 -19.11 -9.56
C TYR A 555 -44.64 -19.37 -8.55
#